data_fa685cebf7ba14bc61281f164a9154e7
#
_entry.id   fa685cebf7ba14bc61281f164a9154e7
#
_cell.length_a   1.000
_cell.length_b   1.000
_cell.length_c   1.000
_cell.angle_alpha   90.00
_cell.angle_beta   90.00
_cell.angle_gamma   90.00
#
_symmetry.space_group_name_H-M   'P 1'
#
loop_
_entity.id
_entity.type
_entity.pdbx_description
1 polymer ?
#
loop_
_entity_poly.entity_id
_entity_poly.type
_entity_poly.pdbx_seq_one_letter_code
_entity_poly.pdbx_strand_id
1 'polypeptide(L)'
;MMAMAFVEFENVSKIYKTGEVEISALHGASFTVEQGEICVIVGASGAGKTTLLNILGGMDTLTSGTVKLDGRDISRYNRRQLTEYRRRDVGFVFQFYNLIQNLTALENVEIAAQLCEHPLDAAEVLREVGLQDRLQNFPAQLSGGEQQRVAIARALAKNPKLLLCD
;
A
#
# COMPACT_ATOMS: atom_id res chain seq x y z
N MET A 1 2.15 -30.50 -3.98
CA MET A 1 1.96 -29.47 -2.91
C MET A 1 1.32 -28.28 -3.60
N MET A 2 0.06 -27.95 -3.33
CA MET A 2 -0.53 -26.71 -3.85
C MET A 2 0.24 -25.55 -3.21
N ALA A 3 0.80 -24.67 -4.04
CA ALA A 3 1.38 -23.43 -3.55
C ALA A 3 0.25 -22.66 -2.83
N MET A 4 0.46 -22.27 -1.58
CA MET A 4 -0.48 -21.41 -0.89
C MET A 4 -0.41 -20.03 -1.55
N ALA A 5 -1.54 -19.50 -1.98
CA ALA A 5 -1.60 -18.15 -2.54
C ALA A 5 -1.07 -17.13 -1.51
N PHE A 6 -0.33 -16.15 -1.99
CA PHE A 6 0.25 -15.12 -1.13
C PHE A 6 -0.79 -14.09 -0.68
N VAL A 7 -1.70 -13.69 -1.58
CA VAL A 7 -2.88 -12.90 -1.28
C VAL A 7 -4.12 -13.72 -1.59
N GLU A 8 -5.07 -13.77 -0.68
CA GLU A 8 -6.35 -14.44 -0.86
C GLU A 8 -7.49 -13.50 -0.47
N PHE A 9 -8.43 -13.29 -1.38
CA PHE A 9 -9.73 -12.66 -1.15
C PHE A 9 -10.82 -13.70 -1.35
N GLU A 10 -11.70 -13.86 -0.36
CA GLU A 10 -12.84 -14.79 -0.41
C GLU A 10 -14.13 -14.05 -0.08
N ASN A 11 -14.99 -13.85 -1.08
CA ASN A 11 -16.30 -13.19 -0.97
C ASN A 11 -16.27 -11.86 -0.20
N VAL A 12 -15.26 -11.04 -0.46
CA VAL A 12 -15.05 -9.79 0.27
C VAL A 12 -16.02 -8.73 -0.21
N SER A 13 -16.76 -8.15 0.73
CA SER A 13 -17.68 -7.04 0.48
C SER A 13 -17.39 -5.88 1.41
N LYS A 14 -17.63 -4.66 0.91
CA LYS A 14 -17.55 -3.42 1.68
C LYS A 14 -18.78 -2.57 1.44
N ILE A 15 -19.48 -2.26 2.51
CA ILE A 15 -20.66 -1.38 2.52
C ILE A 15 -20.35 -0.21 3.45
N TYR A 16 -20.42 1.01 2.91
CA TYR A 16 -20.35 2.23 3.70
C TYR A 16 -21.77 2.67 4.08
N LYS A 17 -21.96 3.00 5.35
CA LYS A 17 -23.23 3.52 5.87
C LYS A 17 -23.05 4.98 6.26
N THR A 18 -23.86 5.84 5.66
CA THR A 18 -23.90 7.27 5.99
C THR A 18 -25.36 7.65 6.25
N GLY A 19 -25.73 7.65 7.55
CA GLY A 19 -27.14 7.80 7.95
C GLY A 19 -27.99 6.62 7.43
N GLU A 20 -29.05 6.92 6.66
CA GLU A 20 -29.92 5.91 6.06
C GLU A 20 -29.42 5.40 4.69
N VAL A 21 -28.35 5.97 4.16
CA VAL A 21 -27.81 5.59 2.84
C VAL A 21 -26.73 4.52 3.00
N GLU A 22 -26.89 3.43 2.29
CA GLU A 22 -25.87 2.37 2.16
C GLU A 22 -25.26 2.41 0.76
N ILE A 23 -23.93 2.45 0.68
CA ILE A 23 -23.17 2.40 -0.56
C ILE A 23 -22.33 1.14 -0.57
N SER A 24 -22.65 0.22 -1.48
CA SER A 24 -21.84 -0.97 -1.73
C SER A 24 -20.63 -0.60 -2.59
N ALA A 25 -19.47 -0.50 -1.97
CA ALA A 25 -18.22 -0.14 -2.64
C ALA A 25 -17.48 -1.36 -3.21
N LEU A 26 -17.68 -2.53 -2.62
CA LEU A 26 -17.11 -3.80 -3.07
C LEU A 26 -18.14 -4.90 -2.81
N HIS A 27 -18.34 -5.80 -3.78
CA HIS A 27 -19.36 -6.83 -3.71
C HIS A 27 -18.81 -8.20 -4.07
N GLY A 28 -18.60 -9.05 -3.05
CA GLY A 28 -18.24 -10.46 -3.21
C GLY A 28 -16.94 -10.70 -3.98
N ALA A 29 -15.93 -9.84 -3.83
CA ALA A 29 -14.67 -10.00 -4.54
C ALA A 29 -13.93 -11.25 -4.07
N SER A 30 -13.52 -12.08 -5.04
CA SER A 30 -12.76 -13.31 -4.78
C SER A 30 -11.65 -13.43 -5.82
N PHE A 31 -10.40 -13.53 -5.37
CA PHE A 31 -9.23 -13.75 -6.22
C PHE A 31 -8.04 -14.16 -5.37
N THR A 32 -7.00 -14.64 -6.02
CA THR A 32 -5.70 -14.96 -5.40
C THR A 32 -4.57 -14.33 -6.19
N VAL A 33 -3.46 -14.05 -5.51
CA VAL A 33 -2.21 -13.57 -6.11
C VAL A 33 -1.07 -14.41 -5.53
N GLU A 34 -0.19 -14.91 -6.38
CA GLU A 34 0.97 -15.69 -5.98
C GLU A 34 2.11 -14.79 -5.49
N GLN A 35 3.04 -15.36 -4.73
CA GLN A 35 4.24 -14.64 -4.32
C GLN A 35 5.10 -14.27 -5.53
N GLY A 36 5.52 -13.00 -5.60
CA GLY A 36 6.34 -12.49 -6.71
C GLY A 36 5.56 -12.13 -7.97
N GLU A 37 4.24 -12.28 -7.95
CA GLU A 37 3.37 -11.91 -9.07
C GLU A 37 3.11 -10.39 -9.12
N ILE A 38 3.04 -9.85 -10.34
CA ILE A 38 2.53 -8.49 -10.59
C ILE A 38 1.07 -8.61 -11.03
N CYS A 39 0.17 -8.16 -10.17
CA CYS A 39 -1.27 -8.17 -10.44
C CYS A 39 -1.75 -6.76 -10.78
N VAL A 40 -2.49 -6.62 -11.89
CA VAL A 40 -3.10 -5.35 -12.31
C VAL A 40 -4.61 -5.43 -12.17
N ILE A 41 -5.17 -4.52 -11.36
CA ILE A 41 -6.61 -4.40 -11.14
C ILE A 41 -7.18 -3.35 -12.07
N VAL A 42 -8.02 -3.77 -12.99
CA VAL A 42 -8.67 -2.89 -13.97
C VAL A 42 -10.17 -2.79 -13.73
N GLY A 43 -10.75 -1.66 -14.05
CA GLY A 43 -12.20 -1.42 -13.92
C GLY A 43 -12.54 0.05 -14.10
N ALA A 44 -13.82 0.34 -14.30
CA ALA A 44 -14.33 1.69 -14.41
C ALA A 44 -14.07 2.52 -13.13
N SER A 45 -14.15 3.85 -13.26
CA SER A 45 -14.14 4.71 -12.08
C SER A 45 -15.29 4.35 -11.14
N GLY A 46 -15.03 4.29 -9.84
CA GLY A 46 -16.01 3.88 -8.83
C GLY A 46 -16.24 2.36 -8.72
N ALA A 47 -15.48 1.52 -9.44
CA ALA A 47 -15.62 0.05 -9.38
C ALA A 47 -15.09 -0.58 -8.09
N GLY A 48 -14.63 0.20 -7.12
CA GLY A 48 -14.13 -0.31 -5.82
C GLY A 48 -12.64 -0.67 -5.80
N LYS A 49 -11.86 -0.31 -6.83
CA LYS A 49 -10.41 -0.62 -6.90
C LYS A 49 -9.65 -0.06 -5.70
N THR A 50 -9.80 1.24 -5.43
CA THR A 50 -9.18 1.90 -4.26
C THR A 50 -9.67 1.29 -2.94
N THR A 51 -10.96 0.96 -2.83
CA THR A 51 -11.52 0.28 -1.65
C THR A 51 -10.85 -1.07 -1.42
N LEU A 52 -10.66 -1.86 -2.48
CA LEU A 52 -9.98 -3.15 -2.42
C LEU A 52 -8.53 -2.99 -1.95
N LEU A 53 -7.79 -2.04 -2.54
CA LEU A 53 -6.41 -1.74 -2.14
C LEU A 53 -6.33 -1.25 -0.68
N ASN A 54 -7.27 -0.42 -0.24
CA ASN A 54 -7.33 0.07 1.14
C ASN A 54 -7.59 -1.06 2.14
N ILE A 55 -8.47 -2.01 1.80
CA ILE A 55 -8.71 -3.20 2.64
C ILE A 55 -7.46 -4.07 2.70
N LEU A 56 -6.87 -4.40 1.56
CA LEU A 56 -5.65 -5.20 1.49
C LEU A 56 -4.47 -4.51 2.18
N GLY A 57 -4.39 -3.19 2.07
CA GLY A 57 -3.36 -2.37 2.73
C GLY A 57 -3.60 -2.11 4.22
N GLY A 58 -4.72 -2.58 4.78
CA GLY A 58 -5.04 -2.39 6.19
C GLY A 58 -5.41 -0.95 6.57
N MET A 59 -5.81 -0.13 5.59
CA MET A 59 -6.27 1.26 5.82
C MET A 59 -7.78 1.33 6.01
N ASP A 60 -8.50 0.30 5.58
CA ASP A 60 -9.93 0.14 5.80
C ASP A 60 -10.23 -1.31 6.21
N THR A 61 -11.44 -1.55 6.68
CA THR A 61 -11.94 -2.87 7.08
C THR A 61 -13.00 -3.35 6.11
N LEU A 62 -13.10 -4.66 5.92
CA LEU A 62 -14.17 -5.28 5.14
C LEU A 62 -15.46 -5.36 5.96
N THR A 63 -16.62 -5.43 5.29
CA THR A 63 -17.91 -5.68 5.94
C THR A 63 -18.16 -7.18 6.10
N SER A 64 -17.78 -7.98 5.10
CA SER A 64 -17.88 -9.43 5.12
C SER A 64 -16.85 -10.08 4.20
N GLY A 65 -16.65 -11.37 4.37
CA GLY A 65 -15.67 -12.15 3.63
C GLY A 65 -14.36 -12.35 4.41
N THR A 66 -13.34 -12.82 3.72
CA THR A 66 -12.02 -13.11 4.30
C THR A 66 -10.91 -12.58 3.41
N VAL A 67 -9.90 -11.96 4.04
CA VAL A 67 -8.66 -11.54 3.37
C VAL A 67 -7.48 -12.14 4.12
N LYS A 68 -6.59 -12.81 3.36
CA LYS A 68 -5.35 -13.34 3.92
C LYS A 68 -4.14 -12.80 3.17
N LEU A 69 -3.05 -12.60 3.89
CA LEU A 69 -1.73 -12.31 3.38
C LEU A 69 -0.73 -13.32 3.96
N ASP A 70 -0.04 -14.03 3.08
CA ASP A 70 0.98 -15.02 3.48
C ASP A 70 0.42 -16.02 4.53
N GLY A 71 -0.80 -16.54 4.26
CA GLY A 71 -1.55 -17.45 5.13
C GLY A 71 -2.16 -16.83 6.40
N ARG A 72 -1.90 -15.56 6.68
CA ARG A 72 -2.44 -14.87 7.87
C ARG A 72 -3.76 -14.17 7.55
N ASP A 73 -4.81 -14.48 8.29
CA ASP A 73 -6.11 -13.82 8.18
C ASP A 73 -6.04 -12.41 8.81
N ILE A 74 -6.16 -11.39 7.97
CA ILE A 74 -6.17 -9.98 8.38
C ILE A 74 -7.58 -9.40 8.51
N SER A 75 -8.62 -10.16 8.17
CA SER A 75 -10.01 -9.71 8.12
C SER A 75 -10.54 -9.19 9.45
N ARG A 76 -10.03 -9.75 10.55
CA ARG A 76 -10.49 -9.44 11.92
C ARG A 76 -9.48 -8.64 12.74
N TYR A 77 -8.45 -8.10 12.07
CA TYR A 77 -7.46 -7.29 12.76
C TYR A 77 -8.11 -6.04 13.36
N ASN A 78 -7.80 -5.79 14.64
CA ASN A 78 -8.16 -4.54 15.29
C ASN A 78 -7.24 -3.39 14.82
N ARG A 79 -7.54 -2.16 15.23
CA ARG A 79 -6.79 -0.96 14.84
C ARG A 79 -5.28 -1.06 15.11
N ARG A 80 -4.88 -1.63 16.24
CA ARG A 80 -3.46 -1.82 16.62
C ARG A 80 -2.79 -2.83 15.68
N GLN A 81 -3.45 -3.96 15.43
CA GLN A 81 -2.94 -5.00 14.54
C GLN A 81 -2.82 -4.50 13.10
N LEU A 82 -3.79 -3.72 12.59
CA LEU A 82 -3.72 -3.08 11.27
C LEU A 82 -2.58 -2.07 11.20
N THR A 83 -2.30 -1.33 12.27
CA THR A 83 -1.15 -0.42 12.32
C THR A 83 0.18 -1.17 12.21
N GLU A 84 0.35 -2.27 12.94
CA GLU A 84 1.54 -3.13 12.83
C GLU A 84 1.65 -3.78 11.46
N TYR A 85 0.55 -4.26 10.90
CA TYR A 85 0.48 -4.81 9.56
C TYR A 85 0.95 -3.82 8.49
N ARG A 86 0.43 -2.58 8.50
CA ARG A 86 0.88 -1.52 7.61
C ARG A 86 2.36 -1.19 7.78
N ARG A 87 2.83 -1.18 9.02
CA ARG A 87 4.21 -0.85 9.33
C ARG A 87 5.19 -1.88 8.77
N ARG A 88 4.89 -3.17 8.94
CA ARG A 88 5.82 -4.27 8.66
C ARG A 88 5.68 -4.88 7.27
N ASP A 89 4.45 -5.04 6.82
CA ASP A 89 4.16 -5.90 5.67
C ASP A 89 3.81 -5.13 4.39
N VAL A 90 3.34 -3.89 4.49
CA VAL A 90 2.78 -3.15 3.36
C VAL A 90 3.57 -1.89 3.03
N GLY A 91 3.96 -1.74 1.76
CA GLY A 91 4.33 -0.48 1.15
C GLY A 91 3.17 0.04 0.30
N PHE A 92 2.82 1.30 0.44
CA PHE A 92 1.72 1.90 -0.31
C PHE A 92 2.18 3.14 -1.09
N VAL A 93 1.91 3.14 -2.39
CA VAL A 93 2.10 4.29 -3.27
C VAL A 93 0.73 4.86 -3.60
N PHE A 94 0.46 6.07 -3.12
CA PHE A 94 -0.83 6.74 -3.30
C PHE A 94 -0.91 7.48 -4.64
N GLN A 95 -2.12 7.64 -5.15
CA GLN A 95 -2.43 8.42 -6.34
C GLN A 95 -1.89 9.87 -6.26
N PHE A 96 -2.04 10.49 -5.10
CA PHE A 96 -1.39 11.76 -4.75
C PHE A 96 -0.18 11.43 -3.89
N TYR A 97 1.00 11.81 -4.27
CA TYR A 97 2.28 11.36 -3.73
C TYR A 97 2.40 11.42 -2.19
N ASN A 98 1.63 12.31 -1.55
CA ASN A 98 1.56 12.47 -0.09
C ASN A 98 2.94 12.64 0.55
N LEU A 99 3.83 13.40 -0.11
CA LEU A 99 5.13 13.75 0.43
C LEU A 99 5.00 14.85 1.48
N ILE A 100 5.83 14.77 2.51
CA ILE A 100 5.94 15.82 3.52
C ILE A 100 6.73 16.97 2.91
N GLN A 101 6.08 18.12 2.76
CA GLN A 101 6.59 19.23 1.95
C GLN A 101 7.82 19.91 2.53
N ASN A 102 8.01 19.89 3.84
CA ASN A 102 9.14 20.45 4.55
C ASN A 102 10.27 19.45 4.85
N LEU A 103 10.22 18.28 4.24
CA LEU A 103 11.28 17.27 4.25
C LEU A 103 11.86 17.10 2.85
N THR A 104 13.17 16.87 2.75
CA THR A 104 13.84 16.53 1.50
C THR A 104 13.37 15.16 0.95
N ALA A 105 13.77 14.83 -0.27
CA ALA A 105 13.51 13.51 -0.84
C ALA A 105 14.07 12.40 0.05
N LEU A 106 15.31 12.55 0.52
CA LEU A 106 15.96 11.58 1.42
C LEU A 106 15.17 11.45 2.73
N GLU A 107 14.87 12.56 3.40
CA GLU A 107 14.15 12.57 4.68
C GLU A 107 12.72 11.97 4.56
N ASN A 108 12.03 12.21 3.43
CA ASN A 108 10.73 11.58 3.16
C ASN A 108 10.81 10.04 3.10
N VAL A 109 11.92 9.50 2.62
CA VAL A 109 12.15 8.06 2.57
C VAL A 109 12.63 7.52 3.92
N GLU A 110 13.57 8.21 4.56
CA GLU A 110 14.14 7.82 5.86
C GLU A 110 13.08 7.73 6.96
N ILE A 111 12.14 8.69 7.02
CA ILE A 111 11.09 8.67 8.05
C ILE A 111 10.21 7.43 7.97
N ALA A 112 9.96 6.90 6.77
CA ALA A 112 9.23 5.65 6.60
C ALA A 112 10.10 4.43 6.96
N ALA A 113 11.36 4.44 6.58
CA ALA A 113 12.33 3.39 6.89
C ALA A 113 12.53 3.22 8.41
N GLN A 114 12.62 4.32 9.16
CA GLN A 114 12.78 4.31 10.62
C GLN A 114 11.66 3.58 11.38
N LEU A 115 10.50 3.41 10.76
CA LEU A 115 9.37 2.70 11.38
C LEU A 115 9.50 1.17 11.28
N CYS A 116 10.45 0.66 10.52
CA CYS A 116 10.59 -0.74 10.15
C CYS A 116 11.77 -1.40 10.85
N GLU A 117 11.68 -2.71 11.06
CA GLU A 117 12.75 -3.48 11.75
C GLU A 117 13.95 -3.77 10.82
N HIS A 118 13.69 -3.98 9.54
CA HIS A 118 14.69 -4.32 8.54
C HIS A 118 14.54 -3.46 7.28
N PRO A 119 14.68 -2.12 7.39
CA PRO A 119 14.53 -1.24 6.25
C PRO A 119 15.70 -1.39 5.27
N LEU A 120 15.44 -1.00 4.03
CA LEU A 120 16.50 -0.78 3.05
C LEU A 120 17.12 0.61 3.26
N ASP A 121 18.35 0.80 2.80
CA ASP A 121 19.00 2.10 2.83
C ASP A 121 18.26 3.12 1.94
N ALA A 122 17.84 4.22 2.50
CA ALA A 122 17.02 5.22 1.82
C ALA A 122 17.73 5.86 0.62
N ALA A 123 19.05 6.16 0.76
CA ALA A 123 19.83 6.75 -0.31
C ALA A 123 20.05 5.76 -1.46
N GLU A 124 20.26 4.47 -1.15
CA GLU A 124 20.38 3.41 -2.16
C GLU A 124 19.07 3.25 -2.95
N VAL A 125 17.93 3.18 -2.26
CA VAL A 125 16.62 3.05 -2.93
C VAL A 125 16.33 4.26 -3.81
N LEU A 126 16.65 5.47 -3.36
CA LEU A 126 16.51 6.69 -4.17
C LEU A 126 17.43 6.66 -5.41
N ARG A 127 18.62 6.09 -5.28
CA ARG A 127 19.55 5.91 -6.42
C ARG A 127 18.97 4.90 -7.42
N GLU A 128 18.40 3.79 -6.96
CA GLU A 128 17.76 2.78 -7.83
C GLU A 128 16.60 3.34 -8.65
N VAL A 129 15.87 4.32 -8.12
CA VAL A 129 14.80 5.02 -8.87
C VAL A 129 15.30 6.25 -9.65
N GLY A 130 16.62 6.44 -9.77
CA GLY A 130 17.24 7.50 -10.58
C GLY A 130 17.20 8.89 -9.96
N LEU A 131 17.22 8.99 -8.64
CA LEU A 131 17.16 10.27 -7.88
C LEU A 131 18.43 10.56 -7.08
N GLN A 132 19.57 9.99 -7.45
CA GLN A 132 20.85 10.19 -6.75
C GLN A 132 21.26 11.67 -6.63
N ASP A 133 20.88 12.49 -7.61
CA ASP A 133 21.22 13.94 -7.65
C ASP A 133 20.11 14.81 -7.05
N ARG A 134 19.08 14.21 -6.44
CA ARG A 134 17.90 14.89 -5.90
C ARG A 134 17.66 14.65 -4.42
N LEU A 135 18.57 13.96 -3.73
CA LEU A 135 18.42 13.55 -2.33
C LEU A 135 18.06 14.71 -1.39
N GLN A 136 18.67 15.87 -1.60
CA GLN A 136 18.51 17.06 -0.78
C GLN A 136 17.43 18.04 -1.29
N ASN A 137 16.73 17.69 -2.37
CA ASN A 137 15.66 18.52 -2.90
C ASN A 137 14.37 18.34 -2.10
N PHE A 138 13.66 19.44 -1.87
CA PHE A 138 12.31 19.42 -1.31
C PHE A 138 11.29 19.07 -2.40
N PRO A 139 10.08 18.55 -2.06
CA PRO A 139 9.06 18.22 -3.05
C PRO A 139 8.74 19.35 -4.03
N ALA A 140 8.72 20.61 -3.57
CA ALA A 140 8.48 21.77 -4.42
C ALA A 140 9.58 22.01 -5.49
N GLN A 141 10.74 21.41 -5.34
CA GLN A 141 11.87 21.49 -6.27
C GLN A 141 11.93 20.28 -7.22
N LEU A 142 10.97 19.36 -7.12
CA LEU A 142 10.90 18.13 -7.89
C LEU A 142 9.75 18.21 -8.90
N SER A 143 9.97 17.66 -10.08
CA SER A 143 8.88 17.41 -11.05
C SER A 143 7.88 16.38 -10.50
N GLY A 144 6.68 16.33 -11.06
CA GLY A 144 5.67 15.34 -10.66
C GLY A 144 6.18 13.90 -10.76
N GLY A 145 6.93 13.57 -11.83
CA GLY A 145 7.53 12.25 -11.99
C GLY A 145 8.62 11.95 -10.96
N GLU A 146 9.40 12.96 -10.55
CA GLU A 146 10.39 12.82 -9.48
C GLU A 146 9.72 12.64 -8.12
N GLN A 147 8.66 13.40 -7.83
CA GLN A 147 7.86 13.22 -6.61
C GLN A 147 7.24 11.82 -6.54
N GLN A 148 6.74 11.32 -7.65
CA GLN A 148 6.22 9.95 -7.73
C GLN A 148 7.32 8.92 -7.43
N ARG A 149 8.52 9.09 -7.97
CA ARG A 149 9.64 8.20 -7.67
C ARG A 149 10.10 8.28 -6.22
N VAL A 150 10.03 9.45 -5.57
CA VAL A 150 10.25 9.56 -4.12
C VAL A 150 9.20 8.77 -3.34
N ALA A 151 7.91 8.86 -3.73
CA ALA A 151 6.83 8.11 -3.10
C ALA A 151 7.02 6.58 -3.26
N ILE A 152 7.48 6.14 -4.42
CA ILE A 152 7.84 4.73 -4.69
C ILE A 152 9.02 4.31 -3.80
N ALA A 153 10.09 5.11 -3.76
CA ALA A 153 11.27 4.85 -2.93
C ALA A 153 10.90 4.75 -1.44
N ARG A 154 10.02 5.64 -0.97
CA ARG A 154 9.49 5.62 0.40
C ARG A 154 8.77 4.31 0.74
N ALA A 155 7.97 3.80 -0.18
CA ALA A 155 7.29 2.52 0.00
C ALA A 155 8.27 1.35 -0.03
N LEU A 156 9.23 1.34 -0.95
CA LEU A 156 10.24 0.28 -1.11
C LEU A 156 11.23 0.22 0.06
N ALA A 157 11.64 1.38 0.60
CA ALA A 157 12.61 1.45 1.70
C ALA A 157 12.11 0.78 2.98
N LYS A 158 10.81 0.61 3.14
CA LYS A 158 10.21 -0.19 4.21
C LYS A 158 10.53 -1.68 4.11
N ASN A 159 11.04 -2.15 2.97
CA ASN A 159 11.25 -3.56 2.66
C ASN A 159 9.97 -4.40 2.84
N PRO A 160 8.85 -4.00 2.20
CA PRO A 160 7.55 -4.61 2.45
C PRO A 160 7.43 -5.98 1.80
N LYS A 161 6.55 -6.83 2.33
CA LYS A 161 6.14 -8.08 1.69
C LYS A 161 5.20 -7.85 0.50
N LEU A 162 4.42 -6.77 0.57
CA LEU A 162 3.41 -6.38 -0.42
C LEU A 162 3.55 -4.91 -0.78
N LEU A 163 3.66 -4.61 -2.06
CA LEU A 163 3.63 -3.25 -2.58
C LEU A 163 2.29 -2.99 -3.27
N LEU A 164 1.58 -1.99 -2.81
CA LEU A 164 0.30 -1.55 -3.38
C LEU A 164 0.47 -0.18 -4.05
N CYS A 165 -0.03 -0.07 -5.27
CA CYS A 165 0.00 1.16 -6.06
C CYS A 165 -1.42 1.53 -6.51
N ASP A 166 -1.88 2.71 -6.10
CA ASP A 166 -3.19 3.26 -6.49
C ASP A 166 -3.04 4.38 -7.53
#